data_2beebf18f455cfdc585b7abfe4ce2a49
#
_entry.id   2beebf18f455cfdc585b7abfe4ce2a49
#
_cell.length_a   1.000
_cell.length_b   1.000
_cell.length_c   1.000
_cell.angle_alpha   90.00
_cell.angle_beta   90.00
_cell.angle_gamma   90.00
#
_symmetry.space_group_name_H-M   'P 1'
#
loop_
_entity.id
_entity.type
_entity.pdbx_description
1 polymer ?
#
loop_
_entity_poly.entity_id
_entity_poly.type
_entity_poly.pdbx_seq_one_letter_code
_entity_poly.pdbx_strand_id
1 'polypeptide(L)'
;LMRSSAASDVYKRQSDTDVLIEDGIIKKIGACNEEADQVIDLHGALLSHNFIDIHTHLREPGFEHKETISTGSASALYGGYGTIVAMANTLPCMDDKETIEDFTKRCEKDAQVKTYTYSAITEELKGQKVVDMEENIKQPIVLGFSDDGKGVQKDEKMKEAMTRAKALDSIIVAHCEDESELHGGCIHEGHYAKEHGLIGINSASEYKQVDRDLHLVDEIHNRYHICHISTKETVALLGASRARGERVSGETSPHHLILTEDNIQDCHPNYKMNPPLRTKEDRDAIIKAVNDGVITVIATDHAPHARDEKSKPIDKAPFGIIGLQHAFPLIYTYIVEEGLIKLETVLDCLTTGPAKTLNLDASIEEGM
;
A
#
# COMPACT_ATOMS: atom_id res chain seq x y z
N LEU A 1 -27.78 -4.47 -16.37
CA LEU A 1 -28.16 -5.26 -15.21
C LEU A 1 -27.13 -6.36 -14.97
N MET A 2 -26.51 -6.33 -13.81
CA MET A 2 -25.66 -7.44 -13.37
C MET A 2 -26.46 -8.34 -12.45
N ARG A 3 -26.44 -9.65 -12.69
CA ARG A 3 -26.99 -10.68 -11.81
C ARG A 3 -25.84 -11.43 -11.15
N SER A 4 -25.73 -11.31 -9.84
CA SER A 4 -24.75 -12.00 -9.03
C SER A 4 -25.42 -12.87 -7.99
N SER A 5 -24.87 -14.02 -7.71
CA SER A 5 -25.30 -14.85 -6.58
C SER A 5 -24.75 -14.35 -5.25
N ALA A 6 -23.82 -13.39 -5.24
CA ALA A 6 -23.32 -12.77 -4.00
C ALA A 6 -22.75 -11.38 -4.26
N ALA A 7 -23.34 -10.34 -3.63
CA ALA A 7 -22.73 -9.03 -3.48
C ALA A 7 -22.23 -8.87 -2.04
N SER A 8 -20.98 -8.45 -1.85
CA SER A 8 -20.43 -8.15 -0.52
C SER A 8 -20.50 -6.66 -0.27
N ASP A 9 -21.16 -6.26 0.81
CA ASP A 9 -21.23 -4.88 1.27
C ASP A 9 -20.24 -4.59 2.39
N VAL A 10 -20.07 -3.31 2.73
CA VAL A 10 -19.20 -2.81 3.82
C VAL A 10 -19.49 -3.47 5.18
N TYR A 11 -20.67 -4.09 5.34
CA TYR A 11 -21.12 -4.76 6.57
C TYR A 11 -20.91 -6.28 6.53
N LYS A 12 -20.12 -6.81 5.58
CA LYS A 12 -19.86 -8.26 5.42
C LYS A 12 -21.11 -9.09 5.15
N ARG A 13 -22.11 -8.50 4.51
CA ARG A 13 -23.28 -9.20 4.05
C ARG A 13 -23.09 -9.66 2.62
N GLN A 14 -23.24 -10.95 2.41
CA GLN A 14 -23.32 -11.56 1.08
C GLN A 14 -24.76 -11.99 0.83
N SER A 15 -25.32 -11.62 -0.29
CA SER A 15 -26.64 -12.05 -0.71
C SER A 15 -26.67 -12.34 -2.20
N ASP A 16 -27.39 -13.39 -2.58
CA ASP A 16 -27.72 -13.61 -3.98
C ASP A 16 -28.67 -12.49 -4.42
N THR A 17 -28.17 -11.62 -5.31
CA THR A 17 -28.92 -10.41 -5.63
C THR A 17 -28.56 -9.92 -7.03
N ASP A 18 -29.46 -9.11 -7.61
CA ASP A 18 -29.17 -8.35 -8.82
C ASP A 18 -28.66 -6.96 -8.46
N VAL A 19 -27.90 -6.35 -9.35
CA VAL A 19 -27.47 -4.94 -9.26
C VAL A 19 -27.83 -4.24 -10.57
N LEU A 20 -28.71 -3.25 -10.49
CA LEU A 20 -29.08 -2.39 -11.62
C LEU A 20 -28.19 -1.14 -11.62
N ILE A 21 -27.52 -0.91 -12.74
CA ILE A 21 -26.65 0.26 -12.95
C ILE A 21 -27.23 1.06 -14.12
N GLU A 22 -27.37 2.35 -13.95
CA GLU A 22 -27.81 3.30 -14.96
C GLU A 22 -26.91 4.53 -14.91
N ASP A 23 -26.36 4.92 -16.05
CA ASP A 23 -25.42 6.05 -16.17
C ASP A 23 -24.23 6.00 -15.19
N GLY A 24 -23.71 4.79 -14.93
CA GLY A 24 -22.60 4.57 -14.02
C GLY A 24 -22.98 4.59 -12.52
N ILE A 25 -24.26 4.74 -12.19
CA ILE A 25 -24.76 4.82 -10.82
C ILE A 25 -25.53 3.55 -10.46
N ILE A 26 -25.28 2.98 -9.29
CA ILE A 26 -26.08 1.88 -8.74
C ILE A 26 -27.48 2.41 -8.39
N LYS A 27 -28.48 2.02 -9.17
CA LYS A 27 -29.86 2.43 -8.95
C LYS A 27 -30.62 1.53 -7.99
N LYS A 28 -30.27 0.24 -7.97
CA LYS A 28 -30.98 -0.74 -7.15
C LYS A 28 -30.10 -1.95 -6.86
N ILE A 29 -30.15 -2.39 -5.62
CA ILE A 29 -29.60 -3.67 -5.16
C ILE A 29 -30.75 -4.53 -4.67
N GLY A 30 -30.97 -5.70 -5.28
CA GLY A 30 -32.08 -6.58 -4.97
C GLY A 30 -32.68 -7.18 -6.22
N ALA A 31 -33.81 -7.85 -6.11
CA ALA A 31 -34.51 -8.42 -7.27
C ALA A 31 -34.85 -7.31 -8.29
N CYS A 32 -34.32 -7.40 -9.48
CA CYS A 32 -34.54 -6.46 -10.58
C CYS A 32 -35.38 -7.11 -11.65
N ASN A 33 -36.56 -6.50 -11.94
CA ASN A 33 -37.46 -6.91 -13.01
C ASN A 33 -37.50 -5.88 -14.15
N GLU A 34 -36.72 -4.84 -14.03
CA GLU A 34 -36.60 -3.75 -14.99
C GLU A 34 -35.96 -4.25 -16.30
N GLU A 35 -36.39 -3.71 -17.45
CA GLU A 35 -35.70 -3.90 -18.72
C GLU A 35 -34.33 -3.20 -18.66
N ALA A 36 -33.32 -3.84 -19.23
CA ALA A 36 -31.97 -3.32 -19.29
C ALA A 36 -31.38 -3.55 -20.69
N ASP A 37 -30.57 -2.60 -21.16
CA ASP A 37 -29.90 -2.69 -22.45
C ASP A 37 -28.90 -3.87 -22.49
N GLN A 38 -28.32 -4.20 -21.34
CA GLN A 38 -27.40 -5.32 -21.18
C GLN A 38 -27.64 -6.05 -19.86
N VAL A 39 -27.67 -7.36 -19.91
CA VAL A 39 -27.72 -8.24 -18.74
C VAL A 39 -26.42 -9.06 -18.71
N ILE A 40 -25.67 -8.96 -17.61
CA ILE A 40 -24.46 -9.74 -17.36
C ILE A 40 -24.78 -10.75 -16.27
N ASP A 41 -24.80 -12.05 -16.62
CA ASP A 41 -24.92 -13.12 -15.63
C ASP A 41 -23.53 -13.46 -15.09
N LEU A 42 -23.33 -13.28 -13.79
CA LEU A 42 -22.08 -13.55 -13.12
C LEU A 42 -21.93 -15.01 -12.68
N HIS A 43 -22.95 -15.87 -12.93
CA HIS A 43 -22.92 -17.31 -12.65
C HIS A 43 -22.45 -17.67 -11.23
N GLY A 44 -22.82 -16.87 -10.25
CA GLY A 44 -22.39 -17.07 -8.86
C GLY A 44 -21.06 -16.45 -8.48
N ALA A 45 -20.43 -15.66 -9.37
CA ALA A 45 -19.24 -14.92 -9.01
C ALA A 45 -19.56 -13.80 -8.00
N LEU A 46 -18.60 -13.52 -7.14
CA LEU A 46 -18.68 -12.44 -6.16
C LEU A 46 -18.49 -11.09 -6.84
N LEU A 47 -19.42 -10.16 -6.62
CA LEU A 47 -19.25 -8.75 -6.95
C LEU A 47 -18.76 -8.01 -5.73
N SER A 48 -17.65 -7.31 -5.85
CA SER A 48 -17.07 -6.45 -4.81
C SER A 48 -16.79 -5.05 -5.36
N HIS A 49 -16.56 -4.08 -4.48
CA HIS A 49 -15.92 -2.83 -4.85
C HIS A 49 -14.58 -3.12 -5.53
N ASN A 50 -14.13 -2.27 -6.46
CA ASN A 50 -12.78 -2.39 -7.00
C ASN A 50 -11.73 -2.23 -5.88
N PHE A 51 -10.58 -2.84 -6.05
CA PHE A 51 -9.49 -2.75 -5.07
C PHE A 51 -8.88 -1.35 -5.07
N ILE A 52 -8.35 -0.97 -3.91
CA ILE A 52 -7.67 0.29 -3.66
C ILE A 52 -6.25 -0.04 -3.19
N ASP A 53 -5.24 0.38 -3.94
CA ASP A 53 -3.85 0.25 -3.54
C ASP A 53 -3.30 1.60 -3.09
N ILE A 54 -2.93 1.70 -1.83
CA ILE A 54 -2.44 2.94 -1.25
C ILE A 54 -0.92 3.06 -1.22
N HIS A 55 -0.22 2.13 -1.89
CA HIS A 55 1.24 2.11 -1.93
C HIS A 55 1.77 1.62 -3.28
N THR A 56 2.06 2.53 -4.19
CA THR A 56 2.58 2.20 -5.52
C THR A 56 3.67 3.18 -5.96
N HIS A 57 4.59 2.72 -6.82
CA HIS A 57 5.66 3.54 -7.39
C HIS A 57 5.49 3.61 -8.91
N LEU A 58 4.80 4.63 -9.41
CA LEU A 58 4.52 4.77 -10.84
C LEU A 58 5.72 5.25 -11.68
N ARG A 59 6.82 5.63 -11.01
CA ARG A 59 8.10 5.99 -11.62
C ARG A 59 8.11 7.24 -12.52
N GLU A 60 6.99 7.71 -12.99
CA GLU A 60 6.84 8.93 -13.77
C GLU A 60 6.33 10.08 -12.88
N PRO A 61 6.92 11.28 -12.97
CA PRO A 61 7.99 11.69 -13.91
C PRO A 61 9.39 11.21 -13.51
N GLY A 62 10.29 11.12 -14.51
CA GLY A 62 11.74 11.02 -14.35
C GLY A 62 12.35 9.63 -14.43
N PHE A 63 11.57 8.57 -14.26
CA PHE A 63 12.03 7.18 -14.33
C PHE A 63 11.18 6.32 -15.27
N GLU A 64 10.70 6.92 -16.36
CA GLU A 64 9.79 6.29 -17.35
C GLU A 64 10.37 5.03 -18.00
N HIS A 65 11.70 4.87 -17.96
CA HIS A 65 12.37 3.64 -18.44
C HIS A 65 12.07 2.41 -17.56
N LYS A 66 11.57 2.62 -16.34
CA LYS A 66 11.15 1.55 -15.41
C LYS A 66 9.67 1.27 -15.53
N GLU A 67 8.86 2.32 -15.54
CA GLU A 67 7.41 2.29 -15.71
C GLU A 67 6.89 3.69 -16.02
N THR A 68 5.71 3.77 -16.64
CA THR A 68 4.97 5.01 -16.88
C THR A 68 3.64 4.98 -16.14
N ILE A 69 2.99 6.13 -15.97
CA ILE A 69 1.62 6.22 -15.43
C ILE A 69 0.67 5.31 -16.22
N SER A 70 0.79 5.31 -17.55
CA SER A 70 -0.05 4.46 -18.42
C SER A 70 0.15 2.97 -18.16
N THR A 71 1.39 2.49 -18.06
CA THR A 71 1.67 1.06 -17.88
C THR A 71 1.37 0.59 -16.45
N GLY A 72 1.69 1.40 -15.43
CA GLY A 72 1.38 1.09 -14.04
C GLY A 72 -0.13 1.08 -13.77
N SER A 73 -0.87 2.07 -14.27
CA SER A 73 -2.33 2.10 -14.14
C SER A 73 -3.02 0.99 -14.94
N ALA A 74 -2.47 0.56 -16.10
CA ALA A 74 -2.93 -0.62 -16.80
C ALA A 74 -2.71 -1.90 -15.98
N SER A 75 -1.55 -2.04 -15.34
CA SER A 75 -1.25 -3.16 -14.43
C SER A 75 -2.23 -3.20 -13.26
N ALA A 76 -2.58 -2.04 -12.70
CA ALA A 76 -3.59 -1.90 -11.66
C ALA A 76 -4.97 -2.38 -12.13
N LEU A 77 -5.42 -1.90 -13.28
CA LEU A 77 -6.70 -2.29 -13.88
C LEU A 77 -6.79 -3.82 -14.08
N TYR A 78 -5.73 -4.44 -14.60
CA TYR A 78 -5.65 -5.91 -14.77
C TYR A 78 -5.70 -6.66 -13.43
N GLY A 79 -5.18 -6.07 -12.37
CA GLY A 79 -5.22 -6.63 -11.02
C GLY A 79 -6.55 -6.42 -10.27
N GLY A 80 -7.51 -5.70 -10.88
CA GLY A 80 -8.79 -5.37 -10.25
C GLY A 80 -8.77 -4.10 -9.40
N TYR A 81 -7.69 -3.33 -9.44
CA TYR A 81 -7.56 -2.05 -8.75
C TYR A 81 -8.19 -0.93 -9.58
N GLY A 82 -9.18 -0.26 -9.03
CA GLY A 82 -9.81 0.93 -9.64
C GLY A 82 -9.27 2.24 -9.07
N THR A 83 -8.51 2.15 -7.98
CA THR A 83 -7.87 3.32 -7.34
C THR A 83 -6.48 2.95 -6.89
N ILE A 84 -5.50 3.79 -7.21
CA ILE A 84 -4.11 3.66 -6.76
C ILE A 84 -3.58 4.99 -6.22
N VAL A 85 -2.62 4.92 -5.29
CA VAL A 85 -1.95 6.09 -4.74
C VAL A 85 -0.44 5.95 -4.94
N ALA A 86 0.14 6.91 -5.64
CA ALA A 86 1.56 6.92 -5.96
C ALA A 86 2.39 7.55 -4.84
N MET A 87 3.55 6.97 -4.55
CA MET A 87 4.55 7.55 -3.65
C MET A 87 5.27 8.74 -4.27
N ALA A 88 5.80 9.63 -3.43
CA ALA A 88 6.38 10.91 -3.81
C ALA A 88 7.76 10.83 -4.48
N ASN A 89 8.38 9.66 -4.54
CA ASN A 89 9.78 9.43 -4.92
C ASN A 89 10.04 9.41 -6.43
N THR A 90 9.53 10.40 -7.13
CA THR A 90 9.75 10.67 -8.56
C THR A 90 10.92 11.65 -8.79
N LEU A 91 11.19 12.03 -10.04
CA LEU A 91 12.20 13.03 -10.39
C LEU A 91 11.62 14.02 -11.44
N PRO A 92 11.28 15.26 -11.08
CA PRO A 92 11.40 15.80 -9.71
C PRO A 92 10.50 15.07 -8.69
N CYS A 93 10.83 15.24 -7.40
CA CYS A 93 10.05 14.72 -6.28
C CYS A 93 8.72 15.46 -6.15
N MET A 94 7.67 14.82 -5.63
CA MET A 94 6.35 15.43 -5.37
C MET A 94 6.40 16.29 -4.10
N ASP A 95 7.29 17.27 -4.02
CA ASP A 95 7.54 18.07 -2.82
C ASP A 95 7.06 19.52 -2.92
N ASP A 96 6.62 19.93 -4.10
CA ASP A 96 6.03 21.25 -4.33
C ASP A 96 4.78 21.21 -5.22
N LYS A 97 4.04 22.29 -5.20
CA LYS A 97 2.81 22.46 -5.97
C LYS A 97 3.00 22.28 -7.47
N GLU A 98 4.07 22.80 -8.03
CA GLU A 98 4.32 22.79 -9.49
C GLU A 98 4.51 21.37 -9.99
N THR A 99 5.30 20.57 -9.29
CA THR A 99 5.52 19.16 -9.58
C THR A 99 4.23 18.34 -9.43
N ILE A 100 3.43 18.61 -8.39
CA ILE A 100 2.15 17.95 -8.16
C ILE A 100 1.15 18.28 -9.27
N GLU A 101 1.08 19.54 -9.72
CA GLU A 101 0.23 19.95 -10.85
C GLU A 101 0.65 19.29 -12.17
N ASP A 102 1.96 19.13 -12.42
CA ASP A 102 2.45 18.40 -13.60
C ASP A 102 2.04 16.92 -13.54
N PHE A 103 2.22 16.28 -12.39
CA PHE A 103 1.77 14.90 -12.18
C PHE A 103 0.26 14.75 -12.39
N THR A 104 -0.53 15.71 -11.89
CA THR A 104 -1.99 15.71 -12.08
C THR A 104 -2.36 15.70 -13.56
N LYS A 105 -1.76 16.59 -14.36
CA LYS A 105 -2.01 16.66 -15.81
C LYS A 105 -1.61 15.37 -16.54
N ARG A 106 -0.53 14.74 -16.12
CA ARG A 106 -0.10 13.45 -16.67
C ARG A 106 -1.11 12.34 -16.34
N CYS A 107 -1.58 12.28 -15.09
CA CYS A 107 -2.60 11.32 -14.68
C CYS A 107 -3.93 11.51 -15.44
N GLU A 108 -4.40 12.75 -15.59
CA GLU A 108 -5.62 13.06 -16.37
C GLU A 108 -5.53 12.59 -17.82
N LYS A 109 -4.34 12.60 -18.39
CA LYS A 109 -4.11 12.19 -19.78
C LYS A 109 -3.90 10.70 -19.96
N ASP A 110 -3.12 10.06 -19.09
CA ASP A 110 -2.52 8.75 -19.35
C ASP A 110 -2.97 7.64 -18.37
N ALA A 111 -3.57 8.00 -17.21
CA ALA A 111 -4.01 6.99 -16.23
C ALA A 111 -5.29 6.27 -16.66
N GLN A 112 -5.32 4.95 -16.47
CA GLN A 112 -6.47 4.09 -16.80
C GLN A 112 -7.38 3.81 -15.59
N VAL A 113 -6.92 4.15 -14.38
CA VAL A 113 -7.67 4.03 -13.13
C VAL A 113 -7.53 5.33 -12.33
N LYS A 114 -8.38 5.52 -11.33
CA LYS A 114 -8.31 6.68 -10.44
C LYS A 114 -6.96 6.71 -9.73
N THR A 115 -6.19 7.74 -9.99
CA THR A 115 -4.80 7.84 -9.52
C THR A 115 -4.64 9.06 -8.63
N TYR A 116 -4.14 8.84 -7.42
CA TYR A 116 -3.76 9.85 -6.44
C TYR A 116 -2.28 9.80 -6.16
N THR A 117 -1.78 10.72 -5.34
CA THR A 117 -0.40 10.73 -4.86
C THR A 117 -0.30 11.18 -3.40
N TYR A 118 0.82 10.88 -2.78
CA TYR A 118 1.28 11.59 -1.59
C TYR A 118 2.19 12.74 -2.02
N SER A 119 2.18 13.83 -1.25
CA SER A 119 3.28 14.78 -1.27
C SER A 119 4.42 14.25 -0.39
N ALA A 120 5.66 14.63 -0.71
CA ALA A 120 6.78 14.38 0.19
C ALA A 120 6.55 15.02 1.57
N ILE A 121 7.14 14.44 2.61
CA ILE A 121 7.23 15.06 3.95
C ILE A 121 8.33 16.12 3.94
N THR A 122 9.47 15.79 3.33
CA THR A 122 10.64 16.66 3.29
C THR A 122 11.09 16.95 1.86
N GLU A 123 11.67 18.14 1.65
CA GLU A 123 12.18 18.54 0.34
C GLU A 123 13.17 17.50 -0.20
N GLU A 124 12.92 17.02 -1.44
CA GLU A 124 13.71 16.00 -2.14
C GLU A 124 13.90 14.69 -1.33
N LEU A 125 13.02 14.40 -0.36
CA LEU A 125 13.11 13.24 0.55
C LEU A 125 14.44 13.20 1.34
N LYS A 126 14.99 14.37 1.68
CA LYS A 126 16.32 14.47 2.33
C LYS A 126 16.25 14.52 3.86
N GLY A 127 15.06 14.52 4.46
CA GLY A 127 14.88 14.56 5.91
C GLY A 127 15.37 15.85 6.58
N GLN A 128 15.60 16.95 5.81
CA GLN A 128 16.22 18.17 6.33
C GLN A 128 15.22 19.32 6.55
N LYS A 129 14.32 19.52 5.61
CA LYS A 129 13.34 20.60 5.65
C LYS A 129 11.98 20.06 5.24
N VAL A 130 10.98 20.27 6.08
CA VAL A 130 9.58 19.91 5.79
C VAL A 130 9.06 20.79 4.66
N VAL A 131 8.32 20.19 3.72
CA VAL A 131 7.72 20.88 2.57
C VAL A 131 6.64 21.88 2.98
N ASP A 132 6.12 22.68 2.06
CA ASP A 132 4.91 23.47 2.29
C ASP A 132 3.67 22.58 2.28
N MET A 133 3.42 21.88 3.41
CA MET A 133 2.31 20.95 3.56
C MET A 133 0.95 21.61 3.36
N GLU A 134 0.81 22.88 3.78
CA GLU A 134 -0.42 23.67 3.69
C GLU A 134 -0.78 24.03 2.24
N GLU A 135 0.21 24.18 1.37
CA GLU A 135 -0.03 24.42 -0.05
C GLU A 135 -0.23 23.12 -0.81
N ASN A 136 0.59 22.11 -0.53
CA ASN A 136 0.54 20.83 -1.26
C ASN A 136 -0.77 20.07 -1.03
N ILE A 137 -1.33 20.07 0.20
CA ILE A 137 -2.58 19.36 0.50
C ILE A 137 -3.83 19.98 -0.15
N LYS A 138 -3.74 21.21 -0.64
CA LYS A 138 -4.84 21.84 -1.40
C LYS A 138 -5.03 21.23 -2.78
N GLN A 139 -4.04 20.49 -3.29
CA GLN A 139 -4.15 19.79 -4.55
C GLN A 139 -5.04 18.55 -4.36
N PRO A 140 -6.19 18.41 -5.07
CA PRO A 140 -7.16 17.33 -4.83
C PRO A 140 -6.61 15.91 -5.05
N ILE A 141 -5.50 15.80 -5.77
CA ILE A 141 -4.82 14.53 -6.03
C ILE A 141 -3.98 14.06 -4.82
N VAL A 142 -3.66 14.96 -3.86
CA VAL A 142 -2.81 14.66 -2.70
C VAL A 142 -3.67 14.16 -1.55
N LEU A 143 -3.41 12.93 -1.08
CA LEU A 143 -4.17 12.30 0.01
C LEU A 143 -3.44 12.30 1.37
N GLY A 144 -2.17 12.69 1.40
CA GLY A 144 -1.35 12.69 2.61
C GLY A 144 0.11 12.96 2.28
N PHE A 145 1.00 12.62 3.19
CA PHE A 145 2.43 12.92 3.09
C PHE A 145 3.28 11.67 3.34
N SER A 146 4.29 11.44 2.48
CA SER A 146 5.18 10.29 2.58
C SER A 146 6.58 10.62 2.05
N ASP A 147 7.61 10.22 2.79
CA ASP A 147 8.99 10.15 2.31
C ASP A 147 9.37 8.71 1.93
N ASP A 148 8.42 7.95 1.35
CA ASP A 148 8.65 6.55 1.05
C ASP A 148 9.88 6.30 0.17
N GLY A 149 10.57 5.18 0.50
CA GLY A 149 11.89 4.82 0.02
C GLY A 149 13.01 5.39 0.88
N LYS A 150 12.67 6.24 1.87
CA LYS A 150 13.58 6.75 2.92
C LYS A 150 12.79 7.08 4.19
N GLY A 151 13.27 6.63 5.34
CA GLY A 151 12.67 7.07 6.61
C GLY A 151 13.05 8.51 6.94
N VAL A 152 12.17 9.26 7.60
CA VAL A 152 12.54 10.56 8.18
C VAL A 152 13.36 10.31 9.45
N GLN A 153 14.69 10.42 9.35
CA GLN A 153 15.62 10.04 10.43
C GLN A 153 15.62 10.99 11.63
N LYS A 154 15.28 12.27 11.42
CA LYS A 154 15.34 13.30 12.47
C LYS A 154 14.02 13.40 13.21
N ASP A 155 14.03 13.16 14.52
CA ASP A 155 12.87 13.25 15.39
C ASP A 155 12.16 14.60 15.30
N GLU A 156 12.93 15.69 15.29
CA GLU A 156 12.39 17.05 15.19
C GLU A 156 11.63 17.28 13.88
N LYS A 157 12.09 16.66 12.76
CA LYS A 157 11.43 16.80 11.45
C LYS A 157 10.17 15.97 11.35
N MET A 158 10.19 14.75 11.85
CA MET A 158 8.99 13.93 11.94
C MET A 158 7.95 14.58 12.88
N LYS A 159 8.37 15.09 14.04
CA LYS A 159 7.50 15.81 14.97
C LYS A 159 6.88 17.06 14.35
N GLU A 160 7.66 17.85 13.61
CA GLU A 160 7.19 19.03 12.85
C GLU A 160 6.13 18.60 11.83
N ALA A 161 6.41 17.58 11.01
CA ALA A 161 5.51 17.07 10.00
C ALA A 161 4.20 16.51 10.59
N MET A 162 4.27 15.69 11.62
CA MET A 162 3.10 15.14 12.31
C MET A 162 2.22 16.25 12.91
N THR A 163 2.82 17.28 13.50
CA THR A 163 2.09 18.41 14.08
C THR A 163 1.33 19.19 13.00
N ARG A 164 1.97 19.44 11.85
CA ARG A 164 1.34 20.13 10.71
C ARG A 164 0.27 19.25 10.07
N ALA A 165 0.54 17.95 9.86
CA ALA A 165 -0.43 17.01 9.32
C ALA A 165 -1.71 16.94 10.20
N LYS A 166 -1.55 16.93 11.53
CA LYS A 166 -2.70 17.00 12.46
C LYS A 166 -3.52 18.28 12.27
N ALA A 167 -2.88 19.44 12.16
CA ALA A 167 -3.56 20.71 11.95
C ALA A 167 -4.34 20.76 10.63
N LEU A 168 -3.90 20.00 9.63
CA LEU A 168 -4.52 19.87 8.30
C LEU A 168 -5.54 18.72 8.21
N ASP A 169 -5.81 18.00 9.31
CA ASP A 169 -6.57 16.72 9.36
C ASP A 169 -6.09 15.70 8.32
N SER A 170 -4.80 15.75 8.00
CA SER A 170 -4.13 14.89 7.05
C SER A 170 -3.41 13.71 7.72
N ILE A 171 -2.77 12.85 6.94
CA ILE A 171 -2.11 11.64 7.40
C ILE A 171 -0.63 11.64 7.02
N ILE A 172 0.21 11.12 7.92
CA ILE A 172 1.59 10.71 7.59
C ILE A 172 1.57 9.23 7.25
N VAL A 173 2.13 8.89 6.10
CA VAL A 173 2.28 7.53 5.57
C VAL A 173 3.77 7.23 5.52
N ALA A 174 4.25 6.40 6.44
CA ALA A 174 5.67 6.33 6.76
C ALA A 174 6.31 5.02 6.31
N HIS A 175 7.33 5.13 5.46
CA HIS A 175 8.36 4.11 5.31
C HIS A 175 9.24 4.15 6.56
N CYS A 176 9.14 3.10 7.37
CA CYS A 176 9.85 3.05 8.65
C CYS A 176 11.16 2.30 8.48
N GLU A 177 12.25 3.04 8.41
CA GLU A 177 13.59 2.49 8.24
C GLU A 177 14.65 3.33 8.98
N ASP A 178 15.18 2.81 10.07
CA ASP A 178 16.33 3.38 10.76
C ASP A 178 17.59 3.05 9.96
N GLU A 179 18.16 4.05 9.29
CA GLU A 179 19.33 3.88 8.42
C GLU A 179 20.57 3.37 9.18
N SER A 180 20.66 3.57 10.51
CA SER A 180 21.79 3.09 11.32
C SER A 180 21.85 1.56 11.41
N GLU A 181 20.76 0.86 11.15
CA GLU A 181 20.64 -0.60 11.20
C GLU A 181 20.79 -1.29 9.83
N LEU A 182 20.97 -0.53 8.74
CA LEU A 182 21.02 -1.11 7.39
C LEU A 182 22.36 -1.75 7.03
N HIS A 183 23.46 -1.16 7.48
CA HIS A 183 24.85 -1.63 7.24
C HIS A 183 25.19 -1.95 5.77
N GLY A 184 24.42 -1.40 4.81
CA GLY A 184 24.56 -1.72 3.40
C GLY A 184 23.97 -3.09 3.01
N GLY A 185 23.07 -3.61 3.80
CA GLY A 185 22.41 -4.90 3.59
C GLY A 185 21.55 -4.94 2.33
N CYS A 186 21.27 -6.14 1.84
CA CYS A 186 20.48 -6.35 0.62
C CYS A 186 19.32 -7.34 0.77
N ILE A 187 19.28 -8.09 1.87
CA ILE A 187 18.24 -9.04 2.25
C ILE A 187 18.11 -9.05 3.78
N HIS A 188 17.20 -9.84 4.33
CA HIS A 188 17.08 -10.01 5.79
C HIS A 188 18.39 -10.52 6.44
N GLU A 189 18.71 -10.02 7.65
CA GLU A 189 19.80 -10.54 8.49
C GLU A 189 19.42 -11.90 9.12
N GLY A 190 19.22 -12.88 8.28
CA GLY A 190 18.80 -14.22 8.65
C GLY A 190 19.84 -15.29 8.33
N HIS A 191 19.38 -16.54 8.30
CA HIS A 191 20.24 -17.67 7.95
C HIS A 191 20.68 -17.62 6.48
N TYR A 192 19.78 -17.22 5.56
CA TYR A 192 20.09 -17.15 4.13
C TYR A 192 21.24 -16.19 3.84
N ALA A 193 21.22 -15.00 4.46
CA ALA A 193 22.31 -14.02 4.31
C ALA A 193 23.65 -14.61 4.79
N LYS A 194 23.66 -15.29 5.94
CA LYS A 194 24.85 -15.91 6.52
C LYS A 194 25.41 -17.02 5.65
N GLU A 195 24.58 -17.90 5.13
CA GLU A 195 24.97 -19.03 4.27
C GLU A 195 25.58 -18.54 2.94
N HIS A 196 25.08 -17.42 2.39
CA HIS A 196 25.52 -16.90 1.10
C HIS A 196 26.54 -15.75 1.21
N GLY A 197 26.99 -15.40 2.41
CA GLY A 197 27.96 -14.32 2.62
C GLY A 197 27.45 -12.94 2.23
N LEU A 198 26.13 -12.70 2.32
CA LEU A 198 25.48 -11.44 2.03
C LEU A 198 25.36 -10.59 3.31
N ILE A 199 25.35 -9.26 3.15
CA ILE A 199 25.05 -8.35 4.25
C ILE A 199 23.55 -8.31 4.45
N GLY A 200 23.11 -8.54 5.69
CA GLY A 200 21.71 -8.53 6.07
C GLY A 200 21.22 -7.17 6.55
N ILE A 201 19.91 -6.94 6.45
CA ILE A 201 19.17 -5.83 7.03
C ILE A 201 18.50 -6.34 8.30
N ASN A 202 18.85 -5.78 9.44
CA ASN A 202 18.31 -6.15 10.74
C ASN A 202 16.83 -5.78 10.84
N SER A 203 16.03 -6.57 11.56
CA SER A 203 14.62 -6.24 11.83
C SER A 203 14.47 -4.94 12.62
N ALA A 204 15.50 -4.56 13.40
CA ALA A 204 15.53 -3.31 14.13
C ALA A 204 15.46 -2.07 13.21
N SER A 205 15.85 -2.18 11.95
CA SER A 205 15.70 -1.09 10.98
C SER A 205 14.23 -0.63 10.87
N GLU A 206 13.28 -1.54 10.94
CA GLU A 206 11.84 -1.24 10.86
C GLU A 206 11.29 -0.84 12.24
N TYR A 207 11.36 -1.74 13.23
CA TYR A 207 10.62 -1.53 14.47
C TYR A 207 11.18 -0.39 15.34
N LYS A 208 12.47 -0.02 15.26
CA LYS A 208 13.01 1.13 16.00
C LYS A 208 12.42 2.45 15.54
N GLN A 209 12.31 2.65 14.22
CA GLN A 209 11.68 3.87 13.73
C GLN A 209 10.18 3.86 14.02
N VAL A 210 9.49 2.71 13.90
CA VAL A 210 8.08 2.58 14.29
C VAL A 210 7.90 2.95 15.77
N ASP A 211 8.69 2.41 16.66
CA ASP A 211 8.61 2.71 18.10
C ASP A 211 8.80 4.21 18.38
N ARG A 212 9.83 4.84 17.78
CA ARG A 212 10.05 6.28 17.86
C ARG A 212 8.83 7.07 17.35
N ASP A 213 8.29 6.72 16.18
CA ASP A 213 7.18 7.44 15.59
C ASP A 213 5.88 7.27 16.40
N LEU A 214 5.64 6.09 16.95
CA LEU A 214 4.48 5.86 17.82
C LEU A 214 4.56 6.64 19.15
N HIS A 215 5.75 6.88 19.70
CA HIS A 215 5.93 7.80 20.82
C HIS A 215 5.56 9.25 20.43
N LEU A 216 5.89 9.68 19.20
CA LEU A 216 5.46 10.98 18.71
C LEU A 216 3.93 11.04 18.48
N VAL A 217 3.34 9.95 17.99
CA VAL A 217 1.87 9.84 17.88
C VAL A 217 1.19 9.95 19.24
N ASP A 218 1.72 9.26 20.26
CA ASP A 218 1.18 9.34 21.63
C ASP A 218 1.23 10.78 22.20
N GLU A 219 2.19 11.59 21.77
CA GLU A 219 2.30 13.02 22.15
C GLU A 219 1.38 13.93 21.32
N ILE A 220 1.31 13.67 20.00
CA ILE A 220 0.69 14.60 19.04
C ILE A 220 -0.76 14.21 18.74
N HIS A 221 -1.10 12.91 18.73
CA HIS A 221 -2.41 12.35 18.34
C HIS A 221 -2.81 12.67 16.89
N ASN A 222 -1.86 12.59 15.95
CA ASN A 222 -2.11 12.72 14.51
C ASN A 222 -2.58 11.41 13.89
N ARG A 223 -3.05 11.46 12.66
CA ARG A 223 -3.25 10.27 11.83
C ARG A 223 -1.91 9.77 11.31
N TYR A 224 -1.65 8.47 11.50
CA TYR A 224 -0.38 7.86 11.09
C TYR A 224 -0.60 6.48 10.50
N HIS A 225 0.10 6.18 9.41
CA HIS A 225 0.03 4.89 8.74
C HIS A 225 1.43 4.32 8.56
N ILE A 226 1.60 3.06 8.99
CA ILE A 226 2.86 2.33 8.86
C ILE A 226 2.83 1.55 7.55
N CYS A 227 3.74 1.84 6.63
CA CYS A 227 3.88 1.15 5.35
C CYS A 227 4.44 -0.27 5.52
N HIS A 228 4.11 -1.17 4.60
CA HIS A 228 4.71 -2.49 4.33
C HIS A 228 5.31 -3.21 5.55
N ILE A 229 4.53 -3.36 6.62
CA ILE A 229 4.96 -4.05 7.86
C ILE A 229 5.49 -5.44 7.53
N SER A 230 6.71 -5.73 7.97
CA SER A 230 7.40 -6.98 7.71
C SER A 230 7.85 -7.75 8.96
N THR A 231 7.82 -7.12 10.15
CA THR A 231 8.34 -7.71 11.39
C THR A 231 7.26 -7.91 12.46
N LYS A 232 7.39 -8.96 13.26
CA LYS A 232 6.51 -9.27 14.39
C LYS A 232 6.55 -8.22 15.49
N GLU A 233 7.70 -7.56 15.66
CA GLU A 233 7.89 -6.46 16.61
C GLU A 233 7.02 -5.25 16.23
N THR A 234 7.02 -4.88 14.95
CA THR A 234 6.16 -3.80 14.43
C THR A 234 4.67 -4.15 14.59
N VAL A 235 4.28 -5.39 14.35
CA VAL A 235 2.91 -5.87 14.62
C VAL A 235 2.50 -5.64 16.07
N ALA A 236 3.39 -5.98 17.02
CA ALA A 236 3.14 -5.79 18.44
C ALA A 236 3.01 -4.30 18.83
N LEU A 237 3.89 -3.46 18.30
CA LEU A 237 3.87 -2.00 18.52
C LEU A 237 2.58 -1.38 17.97
N LEU A 238 2.19 -1.71 16.74
CA LEU A 238 0.93 -1.24 16.13
C LEU A 238 -0.29 -1.66 16.97
N GLY A 239 -0.35 -2.93 17.38
CA GLY A 239 -1.43 -3.46 18.22
C GLY A 239 -1.55 -2.73 19.55
N ALA A 240 -0.42 -2.46 20.20
CA ALA A 240 -0.38 -1.72 21.47
C ALA A 240 -0.82 -0.25 21.30
N SER A 241 -0.39 0.43 20.24
CA SER A 241 -0.80 1.81 19.94
C SER A 241 -2.32 1.91 19.68
N ARG A 242 -2.86 1.02 18.86
CA ARG A 242 -4.31 0.96 18.61
C ARG A 242 -5.13 0.65 19.85
N ALA A 243 -4.63 -0.22 20.74
CA ALA A 243 -5.30 -0.52 22.01
C ALA A 243 -5.37 0.70 22.95
N ARG A 244 -4.46 1.66 22.83
CA ARG A 244 -4.52 2.96 23.53
C ARG A 244 -5.51 3.94 22.90
N GLY A 245 -6.07 3.61 21.74
CA GLY A 245 -7.04 4.45 21.03
C GLY A 245 -6.41 5.47 20.08
N GLU A 246 -5.13 5.31 19.75
CA GLU A 246 -4.46 6.20 18.81
C GLU A 246 -4.94 5.96 17.35
N ARG A 247 -4.88 7.03 16.55
CA ARG A 247 -5.32 7.02 15.13
C ARG A 247 -4.24 6.45 14.23
N VAL A 248 -3.81 5.21 14.52
CA VAL A 248 -2.76 4.50 13.79
C VAL A 248 -3.35 3.35 12.98
N SER A 249 -2.90 3.21 11.75
CA SER A 249 -3.15 2.08 10.87
C SER A 249 -1.85 1.52 10.32
N GLY A 250 -1.90 0.35 9.68
CA GLY A 250 -0.74 -0.24 9.04
C GLY A 250 -1.14 -1.17 7.93
N GLU A 251 -0.25 -1.28 6.96
CA GLU A 251 -0.38 -2.19 5.83
C GLU A 251 0.71 -3.26 5.82
N THR A 252 0.44 -4.34 5.11
CA THR A 252 1.45 -5.31 4.71
C THR A 252 1.34 -5.59 3.22
N SER A 253 2.37 -6.19 2.64
CA SER A 253 2.39 -6.46 1.21
C SER A 253 2.13 -7.95 0.91
N PRO A 254 1.61 -8.28 -0.29
CA PRO A 254 1.37 -9.66 -0.70
C PRO A 254 2.59 -10.55 -0.54
N HIS A 255 3.77 -10.04 -0.84
CA HIS A 255 5.02 -10.79 -0.72
C HIS A 255 5.41 -11.06 0.75
N HIS A 256 5.10 -10.20 1.71
CA HIS A 256 5.31 -10.45 3.14
C HIS A 256 4.29 -11.42 3.75
N LEU A 257 3.10 -11.56 3.15
CA LEU A 257 2.12 -12.57 3.53
C LEU A 257 2.48 -13.97 3.02
N ILE A 258 3.13 -14.06 1.85
CA ILE A 258 3.31 -15.32 1.13
C ILE A 258 4.73 -15.87 1.29
N LEU A 259 5.74 -15.01 1.18
CA LEU A 259 7.15 -15.40 1.10
C LEU A 259 7.90 -15.14 2.41
N THR A 260 8.99 -15.91 2.60
CA THR A 260 9.97 -15.74 3.67
C THR A 260 11.39 -15.79 3.10
N GLU A 261 12.41 -15.58 3.92
CA GLU A 261 13.80 -15.76 3.50
C GLU A 261 14.10 -17.18 2.95
N ASP A 262 13.33 -18.21 3.39
CA ASP A 262 13.46 -19.59 2.92
C ASP A 262 13.06 -19.77 1.43
N ASN A 263 12.32 -18.83 0.87
CA ASN A 263 11.89 -18.87 -0.53
C ASN A 263 12.92 -18.30 -1.48
N ILE A 264 13.98 -17.63 -0.98
CA ILE A 264 15.02 -17.04 -1.83
C ILE A 264 15.81 -18.15 -2.52
N GLN A 265 15.91 -18.10 -3.84
CA GLN A 265 16.61 -19.10 -4.66
C GLN A 265 17.78 -18.44 -5.39
N ASP A 266 18.94 -19.11 -5.38
CA ASP A 266 20.11 -18.76 -6.17
C ASP A 266 20.55 -17.29 -6.08
N CYS A 267 20.32 -16.63 -4.95
CA CYS A 267 20.55 -15.21 -4.77
C CYS A 267 19.90 -14.36 -5.89
N HIS A 268 18.73 -14.81 -6.38
CA HIS A 268 18.09 -14.16 -7.53
C HIS A 268 17.59 -12.76 -7.17
N PRO A 269 17.93 -11.72 -7.95
CA PRO A 269 17.65 -10.31 -7.59
C PRO A 269 16.18 -9.94 -7.50
N ASN A 270 15.27 -10.76 -8.05
CA ASN A 270 13.82 -10.55 -7.87
C ASN A 270 13.36 -10.73 -6.42
N TYR A 271 14.14 -11.41 -5.57
CA TYR A 271 13.87 -11.50 -4.13
C TYR A 271 14.40 -10.31 -3.32
N LYS A 272 14.96 -9.30 -4.00
CA LYS A 272 15.42 -8.07 -3.34
C LYS A 272 14.33 -7.01 -3.36
N MET A 273 13.68 -6.78 -2.24
CA MET A 273 12.75 -5.70 -1.95
C MET A 273 13.05 -5.12 -0.56
N ASN A 274 12.50 -3.97 -0.24
CA ASN A 274 12.67 -3.31 1.06
C ASN A 274 11.32 -2.84 1.61
N PRO A 275 10.90 -3.34 2.79
CA PRO A 275 11.60 -4.27 3.69
C PRO A 275 11.86 -5.64 3.05
N PRO A 276 12.94 -6.35 3.49
CA PRO A 276 13.26 -7.66 2.95
C PRO A 276 12.29 -8.73 3.42
N LEU A 277 12.25 -9.86 2.70
CA LEU A 277 11.55 -11.06 3.14
C LEU A 277 12.14 -11.53 4.47
N ARG A 278 11.31 -11.62 5.50
CA ARG A 278 11.69 -11.97 6.87
C ARG A 278 11.53 -13.47 7.14
N THR A 279 11.56 -13.83 8.40
CA THR A 279 11.38 -15.20 8.86
C THR A 279 9.93 -15.70 8.72
N LYS A 280 9.75 -17.01 8.83
CA LYS A 280 8.40 -17.60 8.92
C LYS A 280 7.62 -17.09 10.14
N GLU A 281 8.31 -16.84 11.26
CA GLU A 281 7.68 -16.31 12.49
C GLU A 281 7.13 -14.90 12.26
N ASP A 282 7.85 -14.05 11.53
CA ASP A 282 7.39 -12.70 11.16
C ASP A 282 6.15 -12.79 10.27
N ARG A 283 6.21 -13.61 9.21
CA ARG A 283 5.07 -13.84 8.32
C ARG A 283 3.84 -14.34 9.07
N ASP A 284 3.99 -15.34 9.93
CA ASP A 284 2.88 -15.91 10.68
C ASP A 284 2.27 -14.88 11.66
N ALA A 285 3.08 -14.00 12.24
CA ALA A 285 2.61 -12.86 13.04
C ALA A 285 1.81 -11.85 12.22
N ILE A 286 2.24 -11.55 11.00
CA ILE A 286 1.53 -10.67 10.06
C ILE A 286 0.18 -11.27 9.68
N ILE A 287 0.14 -12.56 9.30
CA ILE A 287 -1.12 -13.28 8.98
C ILE A 287 -2.09 -13.21 10.16
N LYS A 288 -1.59 -13.44 11.38
CA LYS A 288 -2.40 -13.32 12.59
C LYS A 288 -2.91 -11.89 12.77
N ALA A 289 -2.07 -10.88 12.56
CA ALA A 289 -2.43 -9.47 12.70
C ALA A 289 -3.52 -9.04 11.71
N VAL A 290 -3.52 -9.56 10.49
CA VAL A 290 -4.60 -9.35 9.51
C VAL A 290 -5.90 -10.00 9.99
N ASN A 291 -5.85 -11.25 10.46
CA ASN A 291 -7.02 -11.94 11.00
C ASN A 291 -7.62 -11.23 12.24
N ASP A 292 -6.78 -10.69 13.12
CA ASP A 292 -7.20 -9.97 14.33
C ASP A 292 -7.64 -8.52 14.02
N GLY A 293 -7.50 -8.04 12.78
CA GLY A 293 -7.80 -6.67 12.38
C GLY A 293 -6.82 -5.63 12.93
N VAL A 294 -5.62 -6.04 13.35
CA VAL A 294 -4.53 -5.12 13.74
C VAL A 294 -3.95 -4.47 12.49
N ILE A 295 -3.60 -5.26 11.48
CA ILE A 295 -3.31 -4.79 10.12
C ILE A 295 -4.62 -4.78 9.33
N THR A 296 -4.95 -3.66 8.71
CA THR A 296 -6.24 -3.45 8.04
C THR A 296 -6.11 -3.14 6.56
N VAL A 297 -4.90 -3.11 6.03
CA VAL A 297 -4.61 -2.82 4.63
C VAL A 297 -3.63 -3.85 4.07
N ILE A 298 -3.89 -4.28 2.85
CA ILE A 298 -2.92 -4.99 2.01
C ILE A 298 -2.63 -4.06 0.83
N ALA A 299 -1.41 -3.57 0.74
CA ALA A 299 -0.94 -2.72 -0.35
C ALA A 299 0.25 -3.38 -1.04
N THR A 300 0.40 -3.18 -2.35
CA THR A 300 1.33 -4.00 -3.12
C THR A 300 2.79 -3.60 -2.95
N ASP A 301 3.07 -2.35 -2.63
CA ASP A 301 4.40 -1.77 -2.80
C ASP A 301 4.97 -2.08 -4.20
N HIS A 302 4.11 -1.89 -5.21
CA HIS A 302 4.49 -2.10 -6.60
C HIS A 302 5.63 -1.19 -6.98
N ALA A 303 6.82 -1.76 -7.10
CA ALA A 303 8.08 -1.02 -7.27
C ALA A 303 8.90 -1.56 -8.46
N PRO A 304 8.48 -1.27 -9.69
CA PRO A 304 9.10 -1.78 -10.91
C PRO A 304 10.50 -1.19 -11.16
N HIS A 305 11.33 -2.01 -11.81
CA HIS A 305 12.65 -1.65 -12.30
C HIS A 305 12.88 -2.21 -13.69
N ALA A 306 13.77 -1.57 -14.45
CA ALA A 306 14.13 -2.03 -15.77
C ALA A 306 14.83 -3.41 -15.69
N ARG A 307 14.69 -4.19 -16.78
CA ARG A 307 15.21 -5.56 -16.83
C ARG A 307 16.71 -5.65 -16.62
N ASP A 308 17.47 -4.71 -17.16
CA ASP A 308 18.93 -4.62 -17.00
C ASP A 308 19.33 -4.25 -15.57
N GLU A 309 18.52 -3.46 -14.87
CA GLU A 309 18.73 -3.14 -13.45
C GLU A 309 18.54 -4.39 -12.57
N LYS A 310 17.48 -5.16 -12.80
CA LYS A 310 17.16 -6.39 -12.05
C LYS A 310 17.96 -7.61 -12.54
N SER A 311 18.78 -7.51 -13.59
CA SER A 311 19.70 -8.57 -14.01
C SER A 311 21.07 -8.54 -13.30
N LYS A 312 21.32 -7.52 -12.47
CA LYS A 312 22.53 -7.41 -11.67
C LYS A 312 22.52 -8.42 -10.51
N PRO A 313 23.68 -8.81 -9.95
CA PRO A 313 23.72 -9.60 -8.72
C PRO A 313 22.89 -8.98 -7.60
N ILE A 314 22.35 -9.81 -6.70
CA ILE A 314 21.39 -9.38 -5.67
C ILE A 314 21.91 -8.24 -4.79
N ASP A 315 23.20 -8.19 -4.48
CA ASP A 315 23.83 -7.12 -3.72
C ASP A 315 23.90 -5.78 -4.49
N LYS A 316 23.83 -5.81 -5.83
CA LYS A 316 23.90 -4.63 -6.71
C LYS A 316 22.56 -4.25 -7.34
N ALA A 317 21.61 -5.19 -7.43
CA ALA A 317 20.29 -4.91 -7.97
C ALA A 317 19.55 -3.91 -7.09
N PRO A 318 18.65 -3.07 -7.65
CA PRO A 318 17.79 -2.20 -6.86
C PRO A 318 16.74 -2.99 -6.07
N PHE A 319 16.28 -2.42 -4.98
CA PHE A 319 15.15 -2.92 -4.21
C PHE A 319 13.84 -2.67 -4.95
N GLY A 320 12.95 -3.64 -4.99
CA GLY A 320 11.61 -3.53 -5.54
C GLY A 320 11.12 -4.80 -6.20
N ILE A 321 9.81 -4.98 -6.14
CA ILE A 321 9.07 -6.09 -6.75
C ILE A 321 7.79 -5.54 -7.39
N ILE A 322 7.31 -6.15 -8.48
CA ILE A 322 6.01 -5.82 -9.06
C ILE A 322 4.90 -6.56 -8.30
N GLY A 323 3.75 -5.94 -8.13
CA GLY A 323 2.66 -6.51 -7.34
C GLY A 323 1.27 -6.33 -7.94
N LEU A 324 0.93 -5.16 -8.49
CA LEU A 324 -0.42 -4.76 -8.87
C LEU A 324 -1.20 -5.83 -9.63
N GLN A 325 -0.66 -6.34 -10.73
CA GLN A 325 -1.37 -7.29 -11.59
C GLN A 325 -1.65 -8.63 -10.92
N HIS A 326 -0.82 -9.05 -9.95
CA HIS A 326 -0.82 -10.42 -9.43
C HIS A 326 -1.20 -10.54 -7.96
N ALA A 327 -1.39 -9.42 -7.25
CA ALA A 327 -1.63 -9.41 -5.80
C ALA A 327 -2.81 -10.30 -5.40
N PHE A 328 -3.99 -10.03 -5.93
CA PHE A 328 -5.19 -10.78 -5.54
C PHE A 328 -5.12 -12.27 -5.90
N PRO A 329 -4.76 -12.68 -7.15
CA PRO A 329 -4.63 -14.10 -7.47
C PRO A 329 -3.63 -14.84 -6.57
N LEU A 330 -2.50 -14.23 -6.23
CA LEU A 330 -1.50 -14.84 -5.36
C LEU A 330 -2.01 -14.95 -3.91
N ILE A 331 -2.63 -13.90 -3.37
CA ILE A 331 -3.22 -13.93 -2.03
C ILE A 331 -4.35 -14.97 -1.98
N TYR A 332 -5.20 -15.02 -3.01
CA TYR A 332 -6.28 -16.00 -3.07
C TYR A 332 -5.72 -17.41 -3.01
N THR A 333 -4.76 -17.74 -3.88
CA THR A 333 -4.19 -19.09 -3.99
C THR A 333 -3.39 -19.51 -2.75
N TYR A 334 -2.52 -18.64 -2.23
CA TYR A 334 -1.58 -19.04 -1.17
C TYR A 334 -2.03 -18.68 0.24
N ILE A 335 -3.08 -17.89 0.38
CA ILE A 335 -3.56 -17.43 1.70
C ILE A 335 -5.02 -17.85 1.93
N VAL A 336 -5.91 -17.58 0.96
CA VAL A 336 -7.35 -17.88 1.13
C VAL A 336 -7.63 -19.36 0.94
N GLU A 337 -7.16 -19.99 -0.15
CA GLU A 337 -7.37 -21.43 -0.39
C GLU A 337 -6.69 -22.30 0.66
N GLU A 338 -5.56 -21.86 1.22
CA GLU A 338 -4.89 -22.51 2.34
C GLU A 338 -5.59 -22.27 3.70
N GLY A 339 -6.65 -21.48 3.73
CA GLY A 339 -7.43 -21.19 4.94
C GLY A 339 -6.71 -20.34 5.98
N LEU A 340 -5.64 -19.65 5.60
CA LEU A 340 -4.84 -18.80 6.51
C LEU A 340 -5.55 -17.49 6.85
N ILE A 341 -6.24 -16.89 5.88
CA ILE A 341 -7.08 -15.69 6.05
C ILE A 341 -8.37 -15.91 5.25
N LYS A 342 -9.51 -15.51 5.80
CA LYS A 342 -10.79 -15.59 5.09
C LYS A 342 -10.86 -14.62 3.92
N LEU A 343 -11.57 -14.99 2.85
CA LEU A 343 -11.73 -14.15 1.66
C LEU A 343 -12.30 -12.77 2.02
N GLU A 344 -13.32 -12.72 2.90
CA GLU A 344 -13.94 -11.46 3.31
C GLU A 344 -12.94 -10.52 3.99
N THR A 345 -12.05 -11.07 4.82
CA THR A 345 -11.00 -10.27 5.47
C THR A 345 -9.99 -9.73 4.46
N VAL A 346 -9.61 -10.54 3.46
CA VAL A 346 -8.74 -10.10 2.36
C VAL A 346 -9.40 -8.99 1.56
N LEU A 347 -10.69 -9.15 1.20
CA LEU A 347 -11.43 -8.13 0.46
C LEU A 347 -11.55 -6.83 1.27
N ASP A 348 -11.84 -6.91 2.57
CA ASP A 348 -11.84 -5.73 3.45
C ASP A 348 -10.47 -5.01 3.42
N CYS A 349 -9.36 -5.75 3.48
CA CYS A 349 -8.01 -5.18 3.44
C CYS A 349 -7.62 -4.59 2.07
N LEU A 350 -8.31 -4.97 1.00
CA LEU A 350 -8.09 -4.45 -0.35
C LEU A 350 -9.10 -3.34 -0.74
N THR A 351 -10.15 -3.11 0.05
CA THR A 351 -11.22 -2.17 -0.28
C THR A 351 -11.50 -1.20 0.87
N THR A 352 -12.25 -1.64 1.88
CA THR A 352 -12.71 -0.78 2.99
C THR A 352 -11.59 -0.34 3.92
N GLY A 353 -10.56 -1.15 4.10
CA GLY A 353 -9.39 -0.82 4.93
C GLY A 353 -8.61 0.38 4.37
N PRO A 354 -8.09 0.30 3.13
CA PRO A 354 -7.41 1.44 2.50
C PRO A 354 -8.33 2.67 2.36
N ALA A 355 -9.61 2.48 2.01
CA ALA A 355 -10.56 3.58 1.92
C ALA A 355 -10.70 4.34 3.26
N LYS A 356 -10.87 3.64 4.38
CA LYS A 356 -10.93 4.25 5.72
C LYS A 356 -9.61 4.93 6.09
N THR A 357 -8.49 4.34 5.71
CA THR A 357 -7.16 4.91 5.98
C THR A 357 -6.98 6.27 5.32
N LEU A 358 -7.49 6.46 4.12
CA LEU A 358 -7.32 7.70 3.33
C LEU A 358 -8.60 8.55 3.21
N ASN A 359 -9.68 8.21 3.94
CA ASN A 359 -10.98 8.88 3.85
C ASN A 359 -11.54 8.84 2.40
N LEU A 360 -11.35 7.73 1.70
CA LEU A 360 -11.95 7.46 0.40
C LEU A 360 -13.27 6.72 0.57
N ASP A 361 -14.10 6.74 -0.47
CA ASP A 361 -15.31 5.96 -0.51
C ASP A 361 -15.07 4.58 -1.14
N ALA A 362 -15.61 3.55 -0.55
CA ALA A 362 -15.57 2.16 -1.02
C ALA A 362 -16.90 1.44 -0.69
N SER A 363 -18.02 2.15 -0.72
CA SER A 363 -19.33 1.55 -0.52
C SER A 363 -19.91 0.98 -1.82
N ILE A 364 -20.73 -0.06 -1.71
CA ILE A 364 -21.62 -0.54 -2.76
C ILE A 364 -23.03 -0.27 -2.27
N GLU A 365 -23.56 0.91 -2.61
CA GLU A 365 -24.85 1.41 -2.15
C GLU A 365 -25.64 2.02 -3.30
N GLU A 366 -26.97 2.05 -3.16
CA GLU A 366 -27.81 2.75 -4.13
C GLU A 366 -27.49 4.25 -4.14
N GLY A 367 -27.29 4.79 -5.32
CA GLY A 367 -26.93 6.20 -5.52
C GLY A 367 -25.42 6.48 -5.69
N MET A 368 -24.60 5.43 -5.61
CA MET A 368 -23.15 5.51 -5.77
C MET A 368 -22.73 5.24 -7.21
#